data_d0b623d68a1b730b4353d2b5a074af3f
#
_entry.id   d0b623d68a1b730b4353d2b5a074af3f
#
_cell.length_a   1.000
_cell.length_b   1.000
_cell.length_c   1.000
_cell.angle_alpha   90.00
_cell.angle_beta   90.00
_cell.angle_gamma   90.00
#
_symmetry.space_group_name_H-M   'P 1'
#
loop_
_entity.id
_entity.type
_entity.pdbx_description
1 polymer ?
#
loop_
_entity_poly.entity_id
_entity_poly.type
_entity_poly.pdbx_seq_one_letter_code
_entity_poly.pdbx_strand_id
1 'polypeptide(L)'
;MSDIVEYECWHCGCIISEDEYDVEVYDVYGRYVCSQCAEEYYAHCFRCEDLLLISHMYQRGSRYLCDNCVDATGYSGSGNEHIYDEEFWRNSGGRVFTKQSLPEEDSVSARYFGVEVELDDETGDVDTYDVVELLENTFKDRRWFALHYPKGDGSLNNGVEIISQPMTLRFHKQHYWKEIFKLVTQNGLFGHDCRHAGLHIHINNGAFGAEVSERETNQAKLILLFDVLRSDITRFSRRTLDSIDTYAAFYDVSHEFNACMRLKRNSCKMRCVNFIHDNTTEIRIFRGTANPETFYASLEFCDILVDIVTKTPFEEIENVTFADFVYLATQKGYIDFLKYTRRRNISPLTTDEGLEALLSSIPTNEGALVCV
;
A
#
# COMPACT_ATOMS: atom_id res chain seq x y z
N MET A 1 13.66 20.04 -24.58
CA MET A 1 13.37 20.86 -23.39
C MET A 1 12.03 20.35 -22.92
N SER A 2 11.99 19.57 -21.87
CA SER A 2 10.76 19.17 -21.23
C SER A 2 10.14 20.42 -20.62
N ASP A 3 8.89 20.69 -20.93
CA ASP A 3 8.14 21.76 -20.29
C ASP A 3 8.04 21.40 -18.80
N ILE A 4 8.71 22.19 -17.95
CA ILE A 4 8.60 22.08 -16.50
C ILE A 4 7.16 22.46 -16.16
N VAL A 5 6.41 21.55 -15.57
CA VAL A 5 5.05 21.85 -15.11
C VAL A 5 5.19 22.57 -13.78
N GLU A 6 4.69 23.80 -13.74
CA GLU A 6 4.66 24.63 -12.54
C GLU A 6 3.26 24.58 -11.92
N TYR A 7 3.20 24.44 -10.62
CA TYR A 7 1.97 24.47 -9.84
C TYR A 7 2.01 25.62 -8.85
N GLU A 8 0.88 26.22 -8.55
CA GLU A 8 0.78 27.26 -7.53
C GLU A 8 0.28 26.64 -6.21
N CYS A 9 0.99 26.91 -5.13
CA CYS A 9 0.57 26.52 -3.80
C CYS A 9 -0.74 27.22 -3.43
N TRP A 10 -1.79 26.46 -3.18
CA TRP A 10 -3.09 26.99 -2.79
C TRP A 10 -3.05 27.85 -1.53
N HIS A 11 -2.14 27.56 -0.61
CA HIS A 11 -2.08 28.25 0.68
C HIS A 11 -1.30 29.57 0.61
N CYS A 12 -0.12 29.57 0.03
CA CYS A 12 0.76 30.76 0.02
C CYS A 12 1.00 31.37 -1.37
N GLY A 13 0.54 30.74 -2.44
CA GLY A 13 0.73 31.22 -3.81
C GLY A 13 2.14 31.05 -4.37
N CYS A 14 3.06 30.36 -3.69
CA CYS A 14 4.37 30.10 -4.24
C CYS A 14 4.27 29.11 -5.42
N ILE A 15 5.17 29.26 -6.39
CA ILE A 15 5.28 28.33 -7.50
C ILE A 15 6.07 27.10 -7.02
N ILE A 16 5.51 25.93 -7.30
CA ILE A 16 6.08 24.62 -7.01
C ILE A 16 6.53 24.05 -8.35
N SER A 17 7.82 23.81 -8.54
CA SER A 17 8.35 23.18 -9.77
C SER A 17 8.45 21.67 -9.58
N GLU A 18 8.25 20.90 -10.66
CA GLU A 18 8.39 19.43 -10.63
C GLU A 18 9.80 18.96 -10.26
N ASP A 19 10.82 19.81 -10.37
CA ASP A 19 12.20 19.51 -10.01
C ASP A 19 12.46 19.59 -8.49
N GLU A 20 11.58 20.22 -7.74
CA GLU A 20 11.62 20.19 -6.28
C GLU A 20 10.86 18.95 -5.78
N TYR A 21 11.59 17.90 -5.47
CA TYR A 21 11.10 16.59 -4.98
C TYR A 21 10.26 16.64 -3.69
N ASP A 22 9.88 17.81 -3.22
CA ASP A 22 9.11 18.08 -2.01
C ASP A 22 7.60 18.26 -2.25
N VAL A 23 7.07 17.85 -3.40
CA VAL A 23 5.63 18.00 -3.68
C VAL A 23 4.87 16.78 -3.17
N GLU A 24 4.77 16.67 -1.87
CA GLU A 24 3.99 15.58 -1.26
C GLU A 24 2.48 15.88 -1.15
N VAL A 25 2.00 17.03 -1.65
CA VAL A 25 0.86 17.51 -0.93
C VAL A 25 -0.29 17.98 -1.81
N TYR A 26 -1.23 17.05 -1.96
CA TYR A 26 -2.60 17.41 -2.30
C TYR A 26 -3.45 17.37 -1.04
N ASP A 27 -4.17 18.43 -0.75
CA ASP A 27 -5.17 18.39 0.29
C ASP A 27 -6.39 17.51 -0.11
N VAL A 28 -7.33 17.35 0.78
CA VAL A 28 -8.55 16.56 0.55
C VAL A 28 -9.35 17.02 -0.69
N TYR A 29 -9.13 18.23 -1.15
CA TYR A 29 -9.79 18.81 -2.33
C TYR A 29 -8.94 18.68 -3.61
N GLY A 30 -7.80 18.01 -3.57
CA GLY A 30 -6.89 17.84 -4.71
C GLY A 30 -6.11 19.09 -5.08
N ARG A 31 -5.93 20.04 -4.16
CA ARG A 31 -5.20 21.30 -4.38
C ARG A 31 -3.73 21.13 -4.01
N TYR A 32 -2.86 21.70 -4.81
CA TYR A 32 -1.42 21.70 -4.53
C TYR A 32 -1.09 22.54 -3.30
N VAL A 33 -0.27 22.01 -2.42
CA VAL A 33 0.26 22.70 -1.24
C VAL A 33 1.76 22.46 -1.20
N CYS A 34 2.59 23.49 -1.08
CA CYS A 34 4.03 23.32 -0.95
C CYS A 34 4.40 22.65 0.37
N SER A 35 5.54 21.97 0.41
CA SER A 35 6.03 21.23 1.59
C SER A 35 6.04 22.08 2.86
N GLN A 36 6.50 23.32 2.76
CA GLN A 36 6.52 24.26 3.89
C GLN A 36 5.13 24.55 4.46
N CYS A 37 4.14 24.80 3.57
CA CYS A 37 2.76 25.01 4.02
C CYS A 37 2.15 23.74 4.58
N ALA A 38 2.48 22.59 3.99
CA ALA A 38 2.02 21.31 4.45
C ALA A 38 2.47 21.01 5.88
N GLU A 39 3.74 21.24 6.18
CA GLU A 39 4.29 21.03 7.51
C GLU A 39 3.74 22.01 8.55
N GLU A 40 3.50 23.26 8.15
CA GLU A 40 3.13 24.32 9.07
C GLU A 40 1.62 24.42 9.32
N TYR A 41 0.81 24.17 8.30
CA TYR A 41 -0.64 24.46 8.35
C TYR A 41 -1.54 23.26 8.12
N TYR A 42 -1.01 22.13 7.67
CA TYR A 42 -1.80 20.95 7.34
C TYR A 42 -1.42 19.75 8.20
N ALA A 43 -2.35 18.85 8.37
CA ALA A 43 -2.11 17.54 8.96
C ALA A 43 -2.95 16.47 8.25
N HIS A 44 -2.47 15.25 8.25
CA HIS A 44 -3.28 14.12 7.82
C HIS A 44 -4.32 13.77 8.87
N CYS A 45 -5.55 13.55 8.43
CA CYS A 45 -6.54 12.96 9.28
C CYS A 45 -6.11 11.55 9.65
N PHE A 46 -5.99 11.33 10.92
CA PHE A 46 -5.56 10.10 11.51
C PHE A 46 -6.39 8.85 11.13
N ARG A 47 -7.59 9.03 10.62
CA ARG A 47 -8.49 7.93 10.29
C ARG A 47 -8.68 7.73 8.79
N CYS A 48 -8.92 8.80 8.01
CA CYS A 48 -9.13 8.70 6.57
C CYS A 48 -7.89 9.05 5.76
N GLU A 49 -6.83 9.50 6.42
CA GLU A 49 -5.54 9.84 5.83
C GLU A 49 -5.58 11.07 4.88
N ASP A 50 -6.73 11.73 4.80
CA ASP A 50 -6.84 12.95 4.00
C ASP A 50 -6.04 14.07 4.64
N LEU A 51 -5.32 14.85 3.81
CA LEU A 51 -4.60 16.02 4.24
C LEU A 51 -5.55 17.22 4.32
N LEU A 52 -5.64 17.86 5.49
CA LEU A 52 -6.50 19.00 5.73
C LEU A 52 -5.76 20.10 6.49
N LEU A 53 -6.26 21.33 6.39
CA LEU A 53 -5.81 22.41 7.26
C LEU A 53 -6.04 22.05 8.73
N ILE A 54 -5.02 22.20 9.57
CA ILE A 54 -5.08 21.94 11.01
C ILE A 54 -6.21 22.73 11.67
N SER A 55 -6.48 23.95 11.20
CA SER A 55 -7.59 24.77 11.69
C SER A 55 -8.99 24.17 11.48
N HIS A 56 -9.10 23.18 10.58
CA HIS A 56 -10.33 22.47 10.28
C HIS A 56 -10.33 21.04 10.86
N MET A 57 -9.49 20.79 11.85
CA MET A 57 -9.32 19.46 12.43
C MET A 57 -9.43 19.52 13.95
N TYR A 58 -9.85 18.41 14.52
CA TYR A 58 -9.86 18.21 15.96
C TYR A 58 -8.55 17.56 16.40
N GLN A 59 -7.85 18.21 17.29
CA GLN A 59 -6.65 17.65 17.88
C GLN A 59 -6.98 16.76 19.09
N ARG A 60 -6.46 15.55 19.08
CA ARG A 60 -6.51 14.63 20.23
C ARG A 60 -5.09 14.12 20.51
N GLY A 61 -4.49 14.60 21.59
CA GLY A 61 -3.07 14.35 21.87
C GLY A 61 -2.19 14.94 20.76
N SER A 62 -1.32 14.14 20.18
CA SER A 62 -0.48 14.52 19.03
C SER A 62 -1.18 14.37 17.66
N ARG A 63 -2.45 13.95 17.61
CA ARG A 63 -3.15 13.52 16.40
C ARG A 63 -4.26 14.46 16.01
N TYR A 64 -4.55 14.52 14.71
CA TYR A 64 -5.62 15.32 14.12
C TYR A 64 -6.68 14.44 13.48
N LEU A 65 -7.95 14.79 13.68
CA LEU A 65 -9.12 14.13 13.08
C LEU A 65 -9.95 15.14 12.31
N CYS A 66 -10.39 14.82 11.10
CA CYS A 66 -11.34 15.65 10.37
C CYS A 66 -12.75 15.51 10.94
N ASP A 67 -13.65 16.46 10.58
CA ASP A 67 -15.05 16.49 11.02
C ASP A 67 -15.76 15.14 10.79
N ASN A 68 -15.54 14.52 9.64
CA ASN A 68 -16.17 13.25 9.28
C ASN A 68 -15.69 12.06 10.13
N CYS A 69 -14.54 12.19 10.77
CA CYS A 69 -13.88 11.10 11.50
C CYS A 69 -13.94 11.28 13.02
N VAL A 70 -14.16 12.50 13.51
CA VAL A 70 -14.16 12.80 14.95
C VAL A 70 -15.26 12.07 15.71
N ASP A 71 -16.44 11.94 15.12
CA ASP A 71 -17.61 11.31 15.77
C ASP A 71 -17.51 9.77 15.87
N ALA A 72 -16.56 9.19 15.18
CA ALA A 72 -16.44 7.73 15.08
C ALA A 72 -15.46 7.11 16.08
N THR A 73 -14.80 7.92 16.91
CA THR A 73 -13.79 7.45 17.88
C THR A 73 -14.30 7.61 19.31
N GLY A 74 -14.98 6.59 19.83
CA GLY A 74 -15.11 6.43 21.28
C GLY A 74 -13.84 5.79 21.82
N TYR A 75 -12.81 6.60 22.12
CA TYR A 75 -11.53 6.11 22.61
C TYR A 75 -11.28 6.49 24.07
N SER A 76 -10.84 5.52 24.86
CA SER A 76 -10.19 5.75 26.17
C SER A 76 -9.19 4.64 26.43
N GLY A 77 -7.93 4.98 26.66
CA GLY A 77 -6.90 4.00 26.95
C GLY A 77 -5.79 4.56 27.82
N SER A 78 -5.16 3.71 28.58
CA SER A 78 -3.86 3.96 29.22
C SER A 78 -3.16 2.66 29.56
N GLY A 79 -1.86 2.60 29.34
CA GLY A 79 -0.84 1.82 30.10
C GLY A 79 -0.24 0.59 29.45
N ASN A 80 0.96 0.69 29.24
CA ASN A 80 2.20 -0.07 29.04
C ASN A 80 2.24 -1.60 29.15
N GLU A 81 3.05 -2.08 28.24
CA GLU A 81 4.01 -3.19 28.13
C GLU A 81 3.58 -4.40 27.31
N HIS A 82 4.24 -4.46 26.24
CA HIS A 82 4.90 -5.45 25.38
C HIS A 82 4.74 -6.92 25.74
N ILE A 83 4.37 -7.71 24.84
CA ILE A 83 5.15 -8.83 24.30
C ILE A 83 4.21 -9.65 23.47
N TYR A 84 4.47 -9.62 22.23
CA TYR A 84 3.94 -10.57 21.28
C TYR A 84 4.80 -11.83 21.37
N ASP A 85 4.21 -12.96 21.69
CA ASP A 85 4.92 -14.25 21.85
C ASP A 85 4.82 -15.08 20.56
N GLU A 86 5.97 -15.33 19.90
CA GLU A 86 6.06 -16.26 18.78
C GLU A 86 5.56 -17.67 19.15
N GLU A 87 5.59 -18.04 20.44
CA GLU A 87 5.11 -19.31 20.95
C GLU A 87 3.59 -19.40 20.89
N PHE A 88 2.89 -18.28 21.11
CA PHE A 88 1.45 -18.19 20.96
C PHE A 88 1.01 -18.54 19.53
N TRP A 89 1.73 -18.08 18.53
CA TRP A 89 1.50 -18.41 17.12
C TRP A 89 1.75 -19.85 16.78
N ARG A 90 2.82 -20.43 17.29
CA ARG A 90 3.12 -21.85 17.10
C ARG A 90 2.06 -22.72 17.76
N ASN A 91 1.48 -22.29 18.87
CA ASN A 91 0.49 -23.03 19.66
C ASN A 91 -0.94 -22.82 19.15
N SER A 92 -1.28 -21.69 18.53
CA SER A 92 -2.59 -21.48 17.88
C SER A 92 -2.78 -22.31 16.61
N GLY A 93 -1.82 -23.20 16.30
CA GLY A 93 -1.90 -24.15 15.21
C GLY A 93 -1.75 -23.48 13.85
N GLY A 94 -0.70 -22.66 13.69
CA GLY A 94 -0.30 -22.08 12.41
C GLY A 94 -0.39 -23.10 11.30
N ARG A 95 -1.59 -23.33 10.80
CA ARG A 95 -1.83 -24.18 9.65
C ARG A 95 -1.26 -23.44 8.48
N VAL A 96 -0.11 -23.88 8.02
CA VAL A 96 0.39 -23.52 6.71
C VAL A 96 -0.73 -23.92 5.75
N PHE A 97 -1.47 -22.93 5.24
CA PHE A 97 -2.39 -23.17 4.17
C PHE A 97 -1.56 -23.60 2.97
N THR A 98 -1.65 -24.86 2.65
CA THR A 98 -1.12 -25.35 1.40
C THR A 98 -1.97 -24.75 0.26
N LYS A 99 -1.41 -24.62 -0.91
CA LYS A 99 -2.09 -24.17 -2.14
C LYS A 99 -3.45 -24.87 -2.35
N GLN A 100 -3.60 -26.10 -1.84
CA GLN A 100 -4.81 -26.91 -1.90
C GLN A 100 -5.94 -26.49 -0.95
N SER A 101 -5.65 -25.65 0.04
CA SER A 101 -6.66 -25.18 1.00
C SER A 101 -7.28 -23.83 0.64
N LEU A 102 -6.76 -23.14 -0.40
CA LEU A 102 -7.37 -21.93 -0.93
C LEU A 102 -8.43 -22.32 -1.97
N PRO A 103 -9.65 -21.77 -1.88
CA PRO A 103 -10.78 -22.21 -2.71
C PRO A 103 -10.68 -21.81 -4.20
N GLU A 104 -9.58 -21.25 -4.66
CA GLU A 104 -9.45 -20.69 -6.01
C GLU A 104 -8.15 -21.06 -6.71
N GLU A 105 -8.34 -21.51 -7.93
CA GLU A 105 -7.41 -21.56 -9.06
C GLU A 105 -6.07 -22.28 -8.85
N ASP A 106 -6.08 -23.57 -9.10
CA ASP A 106 -4.90 -24.43 -9.28
C ASP A 106 -4.14 -24.15 -10.59
N SER A 107 -3.92 -22.90 -10.97
CA SER A 107 -3.07 -22.61 -12.10
C SER A 107 -1.68 -22.20 -11.66
N VAL A 108 -0.65 -22.73 -12.33
CA VAL A 108 0.76 -22.34 -12.13
C VAL A 108 0.95 -20.84 -12.38
N SER A 109 0.03 -20.22 -13.12
CA SER A 109 0.03 -18.79 -13.45
C SER A 109 -0.81 -17.92 -12.50
N ALA A 110 -1.44 -18.49 -11.48
CA ALA A 110 -2.21 -17.71 -10.53
C ALA A 110 -1.30 -16.77 -9.74
N ARG A 111 -1.76 -15.52 -9.58
CA ARG A 111 -1.07 -14.50 -8.80
C ARG A 111 -1.53 -14.54 -7.36
N TYR A 112 -0.60 -14.77 -6.48
CA TYR A 112 -0.83 -14.75 -5.04
C TYR A 112 -0.08 -13.57 -4.43
N PHE A 113 -0.75 -12.88 -3.52
CA PHE A 113 -0.22 -11.76 -2.77
C PHE A 113 -0.22 -12.14 -1.29
N GLY A 114 0.95 -12.10 -0.66
CA GLY A 114 1.07 -12.05 0.80
C GLY A 114 1.21 -10.60 1.21
N VAL A 115 0.61 -10.19 2.31
CA VAL A 115 0.76 -8.82 2.80
C VAL A 115 1.30 -8.80 4.22
N GLU A 116 2.11 -7.81 4.51
CA GLU A 116 2.57 -7.41 5.83
C GLU A 116 2.08 -5.98 6.05
N VAL A 117 1.14 -5.82 6.97
CA VAL A 117 0.57 -4.52 7.33
C VAL A 117 1.14 -4.10 8.67
N GLU A 118 2.07 -3.18 8.65
CA GLU A 118 2.66 -2.62 9.86
C GLU A 118 1.76 -1.50 10.42
N LEU A 119 1.43 -1.62 11.69
CA LEU A 119 0.61 -0.67 12.45
C LEU A 119 1.33 -0.35 13.75
N ASP A 120 1.35 0.90 14.13
CA ASP A 120 2.04 1.35 15.33
C ASP A 120 1.18 2.31 16.15
N ASP A 121 1.51 2.48 17.40
CA ASP A 121 1.07 3.55 18.26
C ASP A 121 2.27 4.39 18.70
N GLU A 122 2.49 5.53 18.03
CA GLU A 122 3.60 6.43 18.38
C GLU A 122 3.46 7.07 19.78
N THR A 123 2.27 7.03 20.36
CA THR A 123 2.03 7.58 21.71
C THR A 123 2.48 6.62 22.80
N GLY A 124 2.55 5.33 22.53
CA GLY A 124 2.82 4.29 23.51
C GLY A 124 1.70 4.04 24.49
N ASP A 125 0.50 4.56 24.22
CA ASP A 125 -0.67 4.46 25.11
C ASP A 125 -1.49 3.19 24.87
N VAL A 126 -1.27 2.49 23.73
CA VAL A 126 -2.02 1.30 23.36
C VAL A 126 -1.35 0.05 23.92
N ASP A 127 -2.08 -0.77 24.63
CA ASP A 127 -1.64 -2.14 24.88
C ASP A 127 -1.85 -2.98 23.60
N THR A 128 -0.77 -3.20 22.88
CA THR A 128 -0.78 -3.96 21.63
C THR A 128 -1.23 -5.41 21.85
N TYR A 129 -0.97 -5.95 23.03
CA TYR A 129 -1.37 -7.30 23.40
C TYR A 129 -2.90 -7.42 23.46
N ASP A 130 -3.56 -6.46 24.10
CA ASP A 130 -5.03 -6.40 24.16
C ASP A 130 -5.64 -6.31 22.77
N VAL A 131 -5.02 -5.56 21.86
CA VAL A 131 -5.51 -5.44 20.46
C VAL A 131 -5.35 -6.76 19.70
N VAL A 132 -4.24 -7.47 19.90
CA VAL A 132 -4.01 -8.80 19.31
C VAL A 132 -5.03 -9.80 19.83
N GLU A 133 -5.23 -9.86 21.15
CA GLU A 133 -6.24 -10.74 21.77
C GLU A 133 -7.65 -10.42 21.28
N LEU A 134 -7.98 -9.14 21.14
CA LEU A 134 -9.26 -8.70 20.62
C LEU A 134 -9.46 -9.10 19.15
N LEU A 135 -8.43 -8.98 18.31
CA LEU A 135 -8.45 -9.48 16.94
C LEU A 135 -8.76 -10.98 16.90
N GLU A 136 -8.05 -11.77 17.69
CA GLU A 136 -8.25 -13.21 17.73
C GLU A 136 -9.64 -13.56 18.21
N ASN A 137 -10.06 -12.99 19.34
CA ASN A 137 -11.39 -13.25 19.89
C ASN A 137 -12.52 -12.87 18.95
N THR A 138 -12.32 -11.82 18.13
CA THR A 138 -13.31 -11.37 17.15
C THR A 138 -13.43 -12.31 15.95
N PHE A 139 -12.31 -12.89 15.51
CA PHE A 139 -12.27 -13.61 14.23
C PHE A 139 -12.08 -15.12 14.35
N LYS A 140 -11.71 -15.68 15.55
CA LYS A 140 -11.36 -17.09 15.74
C LYS A 140 -12.38 -18.11 15.22
N ASP A 141 -13.67 -17.77 15.29
CA ASP A 141 -14.76 -18.65 14.85
C ASP A 141 -15.20 -18.38 13.40
N ARG A 142 -14.57 -17.41 12.74
CA ARG A 142 -14.90 -17.09 11.36
C ARG A 142 -14.16 -17.99 10.39
N ARG A 143 -14.80 -18.29 9.29
CA ARG A 143 -14.17 -18.95 8.15
C ARG A 143 -12.97 -18.12 7.72
N TRP A 144 -11.82 -18.76 7.46
CA TRP A 144 -10.58 -18.13 7.01
C TRP A 144 -9.83 -17.28 8.07
N PHE A 145 -10.16 -17.42 9.32
CA PHE A 145 -9.42 -16.74 10.40
C PHE A 145 -7.90 -16.95 10.30
N ALA A 146 -7.47 -18.18 10.05
CA ALA A 146 -6.05 -18.51 9.98
C ALA A 146 -5.34 -17.97 8.71
N LEU A 147 -6.00 -17.19 7.85
CA LEU A 147 -5.38 -16.56 6.68
C LEU A 147 -4.67 -15.25 6.99
N HIS A 148 -4.85 -14.70 8.18
CA HIS A 148 -4.08 -13.57 8.66
C HIS A 148 -3.68 -13.79 10.11
N TYR A 149 -2.61 -13.15 10.53
CA TYR A 149 -2.13 -13.21 11.90
C TYR A 149 -1.30 -11.99 12.28
N PRO A 150 -1.40 -11.50 13.51
CA PRO A 150 -0.53 -10.47 14.03
C PRO A 150 0.83 -11.05 14.42
N LYS A 151 1.88 -10.26 14.32
CA LYS A 151 3.25 -10.60 14.68
C LYS A 151 3.95 -9.36 15.24
N GLY A 152 4.83 -9.54 16.22
CA GLY A 152 5.70 -8.46 16.68
C GLY A 152 6.76 -8.14 15.63
N ASP A 153 7.02 -6.87 15.42
CA ASP A 153 8.13 -6.38 14.60
C ASP A 153 8.99 -5.41 15.41
N GLY A 154 10.29 -5.69 15.51
CA GLY A 154 11.24 -4.88 16.26
C GLY A 154 11.57 -3.51 15.62
N SER A 155 11.05 -3.21 14.43
CA SER A 155 11.17 -1.89 13.80
C SER A 155 10.08 -0.93 14.27
N LEU A 156 8.98 -1.44 14.82
CA LEU A 156 7.88 -0.66 15.37
C LEU A 156 8.18 -0.24 16.82
N ASN A 157 7.67 0.91 17.23
CA ASN A 157 7.87 1.40 18.60
C ASN A 157 6.95 0.69 19.59
N ASN A 158 5.66 0.62 19.27
CA ASN A 158 4.62 -0.02 20.07
C ASN A 158 3.54 -0.55 19.12
N GLY A 159 3.94 -1.40 18.20
CA GLY A 159 3.12 -1.76 17.07
C GLY A 159 2.98 -3.27 16.85
N VAL A 160 2.21 -3.60 15.84
CA VAL A 160 1.97 -4.96 15.38
C VAL A 160 2.03 -5.02 13.86
N GLU A 161 2.62 -6.07 13.35
CA GLU A 161 2.57 -6.43 11.95
C GLU A 161 1.47 -7.48 11.74
N ILE A 162 0.50 -7.19 10.88
CA ILE A 162 -0.52 -8.17 10.49
C ILE A 162 -0.11 -8.81 9.17
N ILE A 163 0.23 -10.09 9.22
CA ILE A 163 0.68 -10.85 8.07
C ILE A 163 -0.47 -11.68 7.51
N SER A 164 -0.61 -11.73 6.19
CA SER A 164 -1.53 -12.66 5.55
C SER A 164 -0.82 -13.88 4.96
N GLN A 165 -1.54 -14.98 4.88
CA GLN A 165 -1.18 -16.04 3.95
C GLN A 165 -1.30 -15.54 2.50
N PRO A 166 -0.58 -16.17 1.53
CA PRO A 166 -0.71 -15.82 0.12
C PRO A 166 -2.15 -16.05 -0.36
N MET A 167 -2.77 -14.99 -0.89
CA MET A 167 -4.13 -14.99 -1.41
C MET A 167 -4.17 -14.34 -2.78
N THR A 168 -5.15 -14.71 -3.63
CA THR A 168 -5.43 -13.97 -4.86
C THR A 168 -5.99 -12.59 -4.53
N LEU A 169 -5.87 -11.62 -5.44
CA LEU A 169 -6.45 -10.29 -5.26
C LEU A 169 -7.96 -10.35 -4.99
N ARG A 170 -8.67 -11.23 -5.72
CA ARG A 170 -10.10 -11.46 -5.50
C ARG A 170 -10.39 -11.93 -4.08
N PHE A 171 -9.57 -12.83 -3.56
CA PHE A 171 -9.76 -13.37 -2.22
C PHE A 171 -9.43 -12.33 -1.14
N HIS A 172 -8.39 -11.49 -1.33
CA HIS A 172 -8.12 -10.35 -0.46
C HIS A 172 -9.33 -9.42 -0.34
N LYS A 173 -10.05 -9.17 -1.46
CA LYS A 173 -11.28 -8.34 -1.45
C LYS A 173 -12.46 -8.98 -0.72
N GLN A 174 -12.47 -10.28 -0.56
CA GLN A 174 -13.49 -11.04 0.19
C GLN A 174 -13.11 -11.24 1.66
N HIS A 175 -11.84 -11.07 2.01
CA HIS A 175 -11.34 -11.25 3.36
C HIS A 175 -11.72 -10.08 4.27
N TYR A 176 -11.61 -10.26 5.57
CA TYR A 176 -12.07 -9.33 6.62
C TYR A 176 -11.24 -8.06 6.81
N TRP A 177 -10.44 -7.64 5.85
CA TRP A 177 -9.54 -6.49 5.99
C TRP A 177 -10.24 -5.22 6.47
N LYS A 178 -11.44 -4.91 5.95
CA LYS A 178 -12.22 -3.74 6.39
C LYS A 178 -12.56 -3.81 7.88
N GLU A 179 -12.90 -5.01 8.36
CA GLU A 179 -13.27 -5.24 9.76
C GLU A 179 -12.02 -5.24 10.64
N ILE A 180 -10.92 -5.84 10.18
CA ILE A 180 -9.62 -5.82 10.85
C ILE A 180 -9.15 -4.37 11.02
N PHE A 181 -9.11 -3.60 9.94
CA PHE A 181 -8.67 -2.21 9.97
C PHE A 181 -9.56 -1.32 10.86
N LYS A 182 -10.87 -1.52 10.80
CA LYS A 182 -11.78 -0.83 11.71
C LYS A 182 -11.47 -1.16 13.17
N LEU A 183 -11.24 -2.42 13.49
CA LEU A 183 -10.96 -2.86 14.85
C LEU A 183 -9.64 -2.28 15.36
N VAL A 184 -8.55 -2.41 14.61
CA VAL A 184 -7.23 -1.91 15.03
C VAL A 184 -7.22 -0.38 15.16
N THR A 185 -7.86 0.34 14.24
CA THR A 185 -7.93 1.81 14.31
C THR A 185 -8.82 2.31 15.46
N GLN A 186 -9.89 1.60 15.78
CA GLN A 186 -10.72 1.90 16.95
C GLN A 186 -9.96 1.70 18.27
N ASN A 187 -8.93 0.86 18.26
CA ASN A 187 -8.07 0.59 19.42
C ASN A 187 -6.72 1.28 19.35
N GLY A 188 -6.56 2.29 18.48
CA GLY A 188 -5.43 3.21 18.52
C GLY A 188 -4.21 2.80 17.71
N LEU A 189 -4.27 1.73 16.89
CA LEU A 189 -3.18 1.33 16.00
C LEU A 189 -3.39 1.88 14.59
N PHE A 190 -2.34 2.48 14.02
CA PHE A 190 -2.37 3.15 12.72
C PHE A 190 -1.11 2.89 11.91
N GLY A 191 -1.19 3.02 10.59
CA GLY A 191 -0.03 2.84 9.72
C GLY A 191 0.56 4.16 9.23
N HIS A 192 -0.30 5.08 8.82
CA HIS A 192 0.12 6.24 8.03
C HIS A 192 0.76 7.38 8.83
N ASP A 193 0.47 7.50 10.11
CA ASP A 193 1.10 8.49 11.00
C ASP A 193 2.40 7.99 11.60
N CYS A 194 2.71 6.72 11.40
CA CYS A 194 3.87 6.09 12.01
C CYS A 194 5.05 6.16 11.05
N ARG A 195 6.14 6.79 11.48
CA ARG A 195 7.32 7.02 10.67
C ARG A 195 7.95 5.73 10.12
N HIS A 196 7.80 4.65 10.86
CA HIS A 196 8.44 3.36 10.59
C HIS A 196 7.51 2.36 9.90
N ALA A 197 6.20 2.52 10.03
CA ALA A 197 5.24 1.57 9.51
C ALA A 197 5.16 1.58 7.96
N GLY A 198 5.12 0.39 7.39
CA GLY A 198 4.98 0.14 5.95
C GLY A 198 3.84 -0.81 5.63
N LEU A 199 3.51 -0.88 4.36
CA LEU A 199 2.75 -1.97 3.76
C LEU A 199 3.66 -2.69 2.78
N HIS A 200 3.95 -3.96 3.04
CA HIS A 200 4.75 -4.80 2.16
C HIS A 200 3.85 -5.80 1.45
N ILE A 201 4.06 -5.97 0.15
CA ILE A 201 3.27 -6.88 -0.67
C ILE A 201 4.21 -7.86 -1.34
N HIS A 202 4.07 -9.13 -0.99
CA HIS A 202 4.83 -10.24 -1.55
C HIS A 202 4.06 -10.86 -2.71
N ILE A 203 4.65 -10.90 -3.89
CA ILE A 203 4.09 -11.49 -5.09
C ILE A 203 4.81 -12.80 -5.35
N ASN A 204 4.09 -13.91 -5.55
CA ASN A 204 4.72 -15.20 -5.86
C ASN A 204 5.55 -15.11 -7.14
N ASN A 205 6.78 -15.65 -7.11
CA ASN A 205 7.69 -15.58 -8.24
C ASN A 205 7.14 -16.23 -9.53
N GLY A 206 6.26 -17.22 -9.41
CA GLY A 206 5.57 -17.83 -10.55
C GLY A 206 4.67 -16.86 -11.34
N ALA A 207 4.23 -15.75 -10.74
CA ALA A 207 3.46 -14.71 -11.43
C ALA A 207 4.28 -13.98 -12.51
N PHE A 208 5.62 -14.01 -12.41
CA PHE A 208 6.53 -13.34 -13.35
C PHE A 208 6.95 -14.24 -14.52
N GLY A 209 6.51 -15.48 -14.57
CA GLY A 209 6.79 -16.43 -15.66
C GLY A 209 6.92 -17.86 -15.17
N ALA A 210 6.69 -18.80 -16.08
CA ALA A 210 6.79 -20.22 -15.78
C ALA A 210 8.26 -20.67 -15.66
N GLU A 211 9.12 -20.16 -16.56
CA GLU A 211 10.53 -20.49 -16.60
C GLU A 211 11.37 -19.55 -15.75
N VAL A 212 12.47 -20.04 -15.20
CA VAL A 212 13.36 -19.25 -14.34
C VAL A 212 13.91 -18.02 -15.09
N SER A 213 14.34 -18.19 -16.34
CA SER A 213 14.87 -17.10 -17.16
C SER A 213 13.84 -16.01 -17.45
N GLU A 214 12.60 -16.40 -17.67
CA GLU A 214 11.48 -15.48 -17.86
C GLU A 214 11.20 -14.69 -16.59
N ARG A 215 11.10 -15.38 -15.45
CA ARG A 215 10.93 -14.73 -14.14
C ARG A 215 12.03 -13.73 -13.84
N GLU A 216 13.28 -14.11 -14.03
CA GLU A 216 14.42 -13.24 -13.80
C GLU A 216 14.39 -12.00 -14.69
N THR A 217 14.03 -12.17 -15.97
CA THR A 217 13.88 -11.06 -16.92
C THR A 217 12.78 -10.11 -16.49
N ASN A 218 11.60 -10.63 -16.16
CA ASN A 218 10.46 -9.81 -15.77
C ASN A 218 10.68 -9.12 -14.41
N GLN A 219 11.38 -9.76 -13.49
CA GLN A 219 11.81 -9.14 -12.24
C GLN A 219 12.85 -8.03 -12.45
N ALA A 220 13.77 -8.17 -13.42
CA ALA A 220 14.71 -7.11 -13.76
C ALA A 220 14.00 -5.88 -14.35
N LYS A 221 12.93 -6.10 -15.14
CA LYS A 221 12.10 -5.00 -15.66
C LYS A 221 11.42 -4.19 -14.54
N LEU A 222 11.09 -4.80 -13.38
CA LEU A 222 10.57 -4.05 -12.23
C LEU A 222 11.54 -2.96 -11.77
N ILE A 223 12.84 -3.28 -11.72
CA ILE A 223 13.86 -2.30 -11.30
C ILE A 223 13.84 -1.09 -12.23
N LEU A 224 13.83 -1.32 -13.55
CA LEU A 224 13.77 -0.26 -14.54
C LEU A 224 12.46 0.52 -14.47
N LEU A 225 11.33 -0.18 -14.37
CA LEU A 225 10.00 0.43 -14.29
C LEU A 225 9.86 1.34 -13.05
N PHE A 226 10.40 0.91 -11.92
CA PHE A 226 10.39 1.72 -10.71
C PHE A 226 11.26 2.99 -10.83
N ASP A 227 12.34 2.93 -11.60
CA ASP A 227 13.16 4.11 -11.87
C ASP A 227 12.47 5.07 -12.84
N VAL A 228 11.94 4.55 -13.94
CA VAL A 228 11.19 5.33 -14.95
C VAL A 228 9.99 6.06 -14.35
N LEU A 229 9.26 5.40 -13.45
CA LEU A 229 8.06 5.94 -12.80
C LEU A 229 8.33 6.42 -11.37
N ARG A 230 9.57 6.76 -11.03
CA ARG A 230 9.99 7.11 -9.66
C ARG A 230 9.09 8.16 -9.03
N SER A 231 8.82 9.25 -9.72
CA SER A 231 7.96 10.34 -9.25
C SER A 231 6.53 9.86 -8.96
N ASP A 232 5.90 9.20 -9.94
CA ASP A 232 4.52 8.73 -9.81
C ASP A 232 4.37 7.65 -8.73
N ILE A 233 5.35 6.74 -8.64
CA ILE A 233 5.37 5.69 -7.62
C ILE A 233 5.57 6.30 -6.23
N THR A 234 6.44 7.30 -6.09
CA THR A 234 6.62 8.03 -4.83
C THR A 234 5.31 8.66 -4.38
N ARG A 235 4.64 9.39 -5.27
CA ARG A 235 3.33 10.00 -4.99
C ARG A 235 2.26 8.98 -4.64
N PHE A 236 2.22 7.88 -5.38
CA PHE A 236 1.29 6.79 -5.11
C PHE A 236 1.55 6.12 -3.76
N SER A 237 2.82 5.90 -3.40
CA SER A 237 3.22 5.19 -2.19
C SER A 237 2.93 5.95 -0.90
N ARG A 238 2.90 7.29 -0.97
CA ARG A 238 2.74 8.20 0.19
C ARG A 238 3.88 8.15 1.21
N ARG A 239 4.97 7.47 0.92
CA ARG A 239 6.17 7.57 1.78
C ARG A 239 6.86 8.90 1.55
N THR A 240 7.39 9.48 2.62
CA THR A 240 8.30 10.62 2.53
C THR A 240 9.63 10.20 1.89
N LEU A 241 10.34 11.12 1.28
CA LEU A 241 11.63 10.82 0.67
C LEU A 241 12.61 10.24 1.70
N ASP A 242 12.66 10.81 2.90
CA ASP A 242 13.49 10.30 4.01
C ASP A 242 13.14 8.83 4.36
N SER A 243 11.85 8.52 4.41
CA SER A 243 11.39 7.15 4.66
C SER A 243 11.67 6.21 3.49
N ILE A 244 11.63 6.70 2.24
CA ILE A 244 12.02 5.94 1.06
C ILE A 244 13.51 5.62 1.11
N ASP A 245 14.36 6.61 1.31
CA ASP A 245 15.81 6.43 1.36
C ASP A 245 16.24 5.48 2.48
N THR A 246 15.52 5.49 3.59
CA THR A 246 15.83 4.65 4.76
C THR A 246 15.34 3.22 4.60
N TYR A 247 14.10 3.01 4.15
CA TYR A 247 13.41 1.71 4.26
C TYR A 247 13.02 1.07 2.93
N ALA A 248 12.99 1.84 1.83
CA ALA A 248 12.48 1.40 0.54
C ALA A 248 13.21 2.10 -0.63
N ALA A 249 14.53 2.25 -0.52
CA ALA A 249 15.32 3.02 -1.47
C ALA A 249 15.19 2.50 -2.90
N PHE A 250 15.01 3.42 -3.84
CA PHE A 250 15.08 3.11 -5.26
C PHE A 250 16.47 2.62 -5.65
N TYR A 251 16.53 1.89 -6.75
CA TYR A 251 17.79 1.53 -7.34
C TYR A 251 18.34 2.71 -8.16
N ASP A 252 19.65 2.82 -8.21
CA ASP A 252 20.33 3.70 -9.17
C ASP A 252 20.61 2.89 -10.43
N VAL A 253 19.88 3.18 -11.51
CA VAL A 253 19.80 2.32 -12.70
C VAL A 253 20.42 2.99 -13.90
N SER A 254 21.30 2.27 -14.59
CA SER A 254 21.74 2.61 -15.95
C SER A 254 20.90 1.84 -16.95
N HIS A 255 19.74 2.13 -17.24
CA HIS A 255 18.74 1.55 -18.17
C HIS A 255 19.18 0.39 -19.11
N GLU A 256 20.20 -0.36 -18.71
CA GLU A 256 20.72 -1.54 -19.40
C GLU A 256 20.24 -2.82 -18.71
N PHE A 257 19.80 -3.78 -19.50
CA PHE A 257 19.29 -5.06 -18.99
C PHE A 257 20.29 -5.75 -18.02
N ASN A 258 21.57 -5.83 -18.43
CA ASN A 258 22.59 -6.46 -17.58
C ASN A 258 22.84 -5.71 -16.26
N ALA A 259 22.63 -4.40 -16.23
CA ALA A 259 22.72 -3.61 -15.01
C ALA A 259 21.54 -3.95 -14.08
N CYS A 260 20.32 -3.97 -14.59
CA CYS A 260 19.13 -4.38 -13.83
C CYS A 260 19.28 -5.79 -13.25
N MET A 261 19.79 -6.73 -14.04
CA MET A 261 20.08 -8.10 -13.59
C MET A 261 21.11 -8.16 -12.46
N ARG A 262 22.17 -7.33 -12.51
CA ARG A 262 23.15 -7.23 -11.43
C ARG A 262 22.54 -6.64 -10.15
N LEU A 263 21.74 -5.60 -10.28
CA LEU A 263 21.04 -4.97 -9.14
C LEU A 263 20.07 -5.94 -8.48
N LYS A 264 19.30 -6.70 -9.27
CA LYS A 264 18.44 -7.77 -8.78
C LYS A 264 19.19 -8.78 -7.92
N ARG A 265 20.33 -9.30 -8.42
CA ARG A 265 21.15 -10.29 -7.69
C ARG A 265 21.77 -9.73 -6.41
N ASN A 266 22.01 -8.44 -6.35
CA ASN A 266 22.55 -7.73 -5.18
C ASN A 266 21.47 -7.01 -4.38
N SER A 267 20.23 -7.45 -4.47
CA SER A 267 19.12 -6.87 -3.74
C SER A 267 19.28 -7.01 -2.23
N CYS A 268 18.72 -6.09 -1.50
CA CYS A 268 18.67 -6.13 -0.04
C CYS A 268 17.28 -5.69 0.45
N LYS A 269 16.98 -5.99 1.71
CA LYS A 269 15.65 -5.72 2.30
C LYS A 269 15.25 -4.24 2.34
N MET A 270 16.19 -3.31 2.18
CA MET A 270 15.91 -1.86 2.21
C MET A 270 15.61 -1.28 0.82
N ARG A 271 15.31 -2.10 -0.18
CA ARG A 271 14.96 -1.65 -1.52
C ARG A 271 13.45 -1.63 -1.72
N CYS A 272 12.98 -0.69 -2.55
CA CYS A 272 11.56 -0.53 -2.90
C CYS A 272 10.95 -1.79 -3.53
N VAL A 273 11.77 -2.53 -4.28
CA VAL A 273 11.51 -3.89 -4.75
C VAL A 273 12.65 -4.78 -4.27
N ASN A 274 12.35 -5.86 -3.61
CA ASN A 274 13.33 -6.73 -2.99
C ASN A 274 13.13 -8.17 -3.47
N PHE A 275 14.26 -8.84 -3.75
CA PHE A 275 14.31 -10.18 -4.37
C PHE A 275 15.06 -11.19 -3.49
N ILE A 276 15.18 -10.92 -2.19
CA ILE A 276 15.93 -11.79 -1.28
C ILE A 276 15.17 -13.06 -0.90
N HIS A 277 13.87 -13.11 -1.12
CA HIS A 277 13.04 -14.27 -0.81
C HIS A 277 13.02 -15.26 -1.98
N ASP A 278 13.21 -16.55 -1.71
CA ASP A 278 13.27 -17.58 -2.73
C ASP A 278 11.97 -17.72 -3.54
N ASN A 279 10.84 -17.49 -2.91
CA ASN A 279 9.52 -17.77 -3.49
C ASN A 279 8.73 -16.53 -3.87
N THR A 280 9.14 -15.34 -3.43
CA THR A 280 8.39 -14.10 -3.62
C THR A 280 9.28 -12.92 -4.01
N THR A 281 8.68 -11.99 -4.76
CA THR A 281 9.19 -10.64 -4.98
C THR A 281 8.41 -9.72 -4.06
N GLU A 282 9.11 -8.97 -3.22
CA GLU A 282 8.51 -8.07 -2.25
C GLU A 282 8.51 -6.62 -2.75
N ILE A 283 7.36 -5.97 -2.71
CA ILE A 283 7.16 -4.55 -2.99
C ILE A 283 7.00 -3.82 -1.66
N ARG A 284 8.00 -2.99 -1.29
CA ARG A 284 8.11 -2.32 0.02
C ARG A 284 7.82 -0.82 -0.01
N ILE A 285 7.51 -0.29 -1.19
CA ILE A 285 7.42 1.16 -1.40
C ILE A 285 6.27 1.82 -0.65
N PHE A 286 5.22 1.09 -0.29
CA PHE A 286 4.01 1.70 0.26
C PHE A 286 4.17 2.11 1.72
N ARG A 287 3.63 3.28 2.07
CA ARG A 287 3.46 3.72 3.45
C ARG A 287 2.46 2.80 4.16
N GLY A 288 2.64 2.59 5.45
CA GLY A 288 1.70 1.84 6.27
C GLY A 288 0.28 2.41 6.20
N THR A 289 -0.72 1.55 6.23
CA THR A 289 -2.12 1.97 6.13
C THR A 289 -3.07 0.99 6.79
N ALA A 290 -4.08 1.52 7.46
CA ALA A 290 -5.27 0.79 7.87
C ALA A 290 -6.52 1.28 7.12
N ASN A 291 -6.34 2.02 6.03
CA ASN A 291 -7.42 2.45 5.16
C ASN A 291 -7.68 1.39 4.09
N PRO A 292 -8.88 0.79 4.02
CA PRO A 292 -9.18 -0.28 3.07
C PRO A 292 -9.00 0.12 1.59
N GLU A 293 -9.38 1.35 1.21
CA GLU A 293 -9.23 1.83 -0.17
C GLU A 293 -7.76 1.92 -0.57
N THR A 294 -6.92 2.51 0.29
CA THR A 294 -5.46 2.60 0.06
C THR A 294 -4.84 1.20 -0.02
N PHE A 295 -5.23 0.31 0.87
CA PHE A 295 -4.76 -1.07 0.90
C PHE A 295 -5.09 -1.83 -0.39
N TYR A 296 -6.36 -1.79 -0.81
CA TYR A 296 -6.78 -2.47 -2.05
C TYR A 296 -6.19 -1.81 -3.29
N ALA A 297 -6.06 -0.49 -3.32
CA ALA A 297 -5.38 0.20 -4.41
C ALA A 297 -3.91 -0.24 -4.55
N SER A 298 -3.21 -0.48 -3.44
CA SER A 298 -1.84 -0.98 -3.45
C SER A 298 -1.74 -2.42 -3.98
N LEU A 299 -2.68 -3.28 -3.64
CA LEU A 299 -2.77 -4.63 -4.20
C LEU A 299 -3.07 -4.61 -5.70
N GLU A 300 -4.04 -3.78 -6.13
CA GLU A 300 -4.38 -3.60 -7.55
C GLU A 300 -3.21 -3.04 -8.34
N PHE A 301 -2.46 -2.09 -7.76
CA PHE A 301 -1.21 -1.59 -8.34
C PHE A 301 -0.20 -2.73 -8.57
N CYS A 302 0.01 -3.60 -7.58
CA CYS A 302 0.91 -4.74 -7.70
C CYS A 302 0.47 -5.74 -8.77
N ASP A 303 -0.83 -5.98 -8.94
CA ASP A 303 -1.33 -6.83 -10.01
C ASP A 303 -1.10 -6.22 -11.40
N ILE A 304 -1.27 -4.89 -11.54
CA ILE A 304 -0.96 -4.16 -12.77
C ILE A 304 0.55 -4.20 -13.07
N LEU A 305 1.41 -4.04 -12.05
CA LEU A 305 2.86 -4.16 -12.21
C LEU A 305 3.24 -5.48 -12.90
N VAL A 306 2.67 -6.59 -12.44
CA VAL A 306 2.92 -7.91 -13.04
C VAL A 306 2.49 -7.94 -14.50
N ASP A 307 1.31 -7.39 -14.83
CA ASP A 307 0.85 -7.33 -16.22
C ASP A 307 1.82 -6.54 -17.12
N ILE A 308 2.26 -5.37 -16.65
CA ILE A 308 3.16 -4.52 -17.42
C ILE A 308 4.48 -5.24 -17.68
N VAL A 309 5.16 -5.74 -16.65
CA VAL A 309 6.48 -6.34 -16.84
C VAL A 309 6.45 -7.67 -17.59
N THR A 310 5.36 -8.41 -17.51
CA THR A 310 5.22 -9.68 -18.25
C THR A 310 4.85 -9.49 -19.71
N LYS A 311 4.17 -8.39 -20.06
CA LYS A 311 3.66 -8.15 -21.41
C LYS A 311 4.47 -7.15 -22.23
N THR A 312 5.29 -6.33 -21.57
CA THR A 312 6.11 -5.29 -22.23
C THR A 312 7.54 -5.79 -22.44
N PRO A 313 8.11 -5.72 -23.64
CA PRO A 313 9.53 -5.97 -23.88
C PRO A 313 10.42 -5.06 -23.02
N PHE A 314 11.66 -5.51 -22.71
CA PHE A 314 12.56 -4.72 -21.85
C PHE A 314 12.85 -3.33 -22.45
N GLU A 315 13.05 -3.28 -23.75
CA GLU A 315 13.37 -2.06 -24.51
C GLU A 315 12.23 -1.04 -24.56
N GLU A 316 11.01 -1.47 -24.23
CA GLU A 316 9.81 -0.62 -24.22
C GLU A 316 9.41 -0.19 -22.81
N ILE A 317 10.06 -0.68 -21.77
CA ILE A 317 9.73 -0.32 -20.37
C ILE A 317 9.94 1.19 -20.12
N GLU A 318 10.93 1.80 -20.77
CA GLU A 318 11.18 3.25 -20.66
C GLU A 318 10.02 4.13 -21.20
N ASN A 319 9.18 3.56 -22.05
CA ASN A 319 8.01 4.27 -22.62
C ASN A 319 6.75 4.11 -21.79
N VAL A 320 6.78 3.27 -20.74
CA VAL A 320 5.65 3.06 -19.86
C VAL A 320 5.40 4.31 -19.03
N THR A 321 4.16 4.71 -18.95
CA THR A 321 3.69 5.87 -18.19
C THR A 321 2.68 5.45 -17.12
N PHE A 322 2.41 6.31 -16.17
CA PHE A 322 1.35 6.03 -15.18
C PHE A 322 -0.05 5.94 -15.81
N ALA A 323 -0.24 6.56 -16.99
CA ALA A 323 -1.48 6.43 -17.77
C ALA A 323 -1.75 4.98 -18.21
N ASP A 324 -0.71 4.18 -18.45
CA ASP A 324 -0.86 2.77 -18.79
C ASP A 324 -1.42 1.95 -17.60
N PHE A 325 -1.03 2.33 -16.37
CA PHE A 325 -1.62 1.76 -15.14
C PHE A 325 -3.11 2.09 -15.05
N VAL A 326 -3.48 3.34 -15.27
CA VAL A 326 -4.90 3.77 -15.24
C VAL A 326 -5.70 3.07 -16.33
N TYR A 327 -5.14 2.93 -17.52
CA TYR A 327 -5.77 2.19 -18.61
C TYR A 327 -6.02 0.72 -18.23
N LEU A 328 -4.99 0.02 -17.73
CA LEU A 328 -5.13 -1.37 -17.30
C LEU A 328 -6.08 -1.53 -16.12
N ALA A 329 -6.03 -0.61 -15.15
CA ALA A 329 -6.98 -0.57 -14.02
C ALA A 329 -8.42 -0.48 -14.51
N THR A 330 -8.66 0.35 -15.54
CA THR A 330 -9.96 0.50 -16.18
C THR A 330 -10.43 -0.80 -16.82
N GLN A 331 -9.57 -1.43 -17.61
CA GLN A 331 -9.89 -2.70 -18.28
C GLN A 331 -10.18 -3.83 -17.28
N LYS A 332 -9.54 -3.81 -16.12
CA LYS A 332 -9.71 -4.81 -15.05
C LYS A 332 -10.84 -4.47 -14.07
N GLY A 333 -11.42 -3.28 -14.13
CA GLY A 333 -12.43 -2.82 -13.17
C GLY A 333 -11.87 -2.58 -11.77
N TYR A 334 -10.62 -2.09 -11.66
CA TYR A 334 -9.94 -1.83 -10.40
C TYR A 334 -10.38 -0.50 -9.79
N ILE A 335 -11.51 -0.54 -9.12
CA ILE A 335 -12.21 0.66 -8.60
C ILE A 335 -11.41 1.34 -7.49
N ASP A 336 -10.77 0.57 -6.62
CA ASP A 336 -10.01 1.13 -5.49
C ASP A 336 -8.78 1.90 -6.00
N PHE A 337 -8.05 1.35 -6.99
CA PHE A 337 -6.94 2.03 -7.65
C PHE A 337 -7.40 3.32 -8.33
N LEU A 338 -8.48 3.28 -9.11
CA LEU A 338 -8.99 4.44 -9.85
C LEU A 338 -9.46 5.56 -8.92
N LYS A 339 -10.18 5.23 -7.84
CA LYS A 339 -10.59 6.20 -6.82
C LYS A 339 -9.38 6.81 -6.11
N TYR A 340 -8.44 5.96 -5.73
CA TYR A 340 -7.24 6.37 -5.02
C TYR A 340 -6.38 7.33 -5.87
N THR A 341 -6.06 6.96 -7.11
CA THR A 341 -5.23 7.78 -8.01
C THR A 341 -5.89 9.12 -8.33
N ARG A 342 -7.23 9.14 -8.49
CA ARG A 342 -7.98 10.37 -8.65
C ARG A 342 -7.88 11.26 -7.42
N ARG A 343 -8.20 10.72 -6.24
CA ARG A 343 -8.15 11.48 -4.98
C ARG A 343 -6.76 12.10 -4.74
N ARG A 344 -5.72 11.41 -5.20
CA ARG A 344 -4.33 11.85 -5.09
C ARG A 344 -3.84 12.68 -6.28
N ASN A 345 -4.69 12.91 -7.26
CA ASN A 345 -4.36 13.64 -8.50
C ASN A 345 -3.07 13.12 -9.18
N ILE A 346 -2.86 11.82 -9.18
CA ILE A 346 -1.66 11.18 -9.75
C ILE A 346 -1.76 11.06 -11.26
N SER A 347 -2.98 11.07 -11.82
CA SER A 347 -3.19 10.98 -13.26
C SER A 347 -4.12 12.08 -13.78
N PRO A 348 -3.70 12.85 -14.80
CA PRO A 348 -4.54 13.87 -15.42
C PRO A 348 -5.74 13.31 -16.21
N LEU A 349 -5.82 11.99 -16.41
CA LEU A 349 -6.90 11.34 -17.15
C LEU A 349 -8.18 11.12 -16.32
N THR A 350 -8.16 11.44 -15.04
CA THR A 350 -9.30 11.25 -14.13
C THR A 350 -10.00 12.56 -13.83
N THR A 351 -10.61 13.21 -14.84
CA THR A 351 -11.62 14.25 -14.59
C THR A 351 -12.87 13.63 -13.97
N ASP A 352 -13.66 14.41 -13.22
CA ASP A 352 -14.87 13.91 -12.54
C ASP A 352 -15.83 13.22 -13.51
N GLU A 353 -16.09 13.83 -14.65
CA GLU A 353 -16.94 13.28 -15.70
C GLU A 353 -16.34 12.02 -16.35
N GLY A 354 -15.02 11.98 -16.52
CA GLY A 354 -14.31 10.81 -17.08
C GLY A 354 -14.36 9.60 -16.15
N LEU A 355 -14.21 9.79 -14.84
CA LEU A 355 -14.28 8.69 -13.88
C LEU A 355 -15.72 8.22 -13.66
N GLU A 356 -16.71 9.11 -13.61
CA GLU A 356 -18.11 8.71 -13.50
C GLU A 356 -18.58 7.93 -14.74
N ALA A 357 -18.17 8.37 -15.93
CA ALA A 357 -18.41 7.63 -17.16
C ALA A 357 -17.71 6.25 -17.14
N LEU A 358 -16.49 6.21 -16.61
CA LEU A 358 -15.70 4.99 -16.48
C LEU A 358 -16.29 4.04 -15.44
N LEU A 359 -16.64 4.53 -14.27
CA LEU A 359 -17.28 3.75 -13.20
C LEU A 359 -18.66 3.22 -13.65
N SER A 360 -19.38 4.00 -14.47
CA SER A 360 -20.66 3.60 -15.04
C SER A 360 -20.52 2.55 -16.17
N SER A 361 -19.35 2.47 -16.82
CA SER A 361 -19.06 1.51 -17.87
C SER A 361 -18.51 0.18 -17.35
N ILE A 362 -18.06 0.13 -16.09
CA ILE A 362 -17.59 -1.11 -15.46
C ILE A 362 -18.81 -1.96 -15.14
N PRO A 363 -18.90 -3.20 -15.66
CA PRO A 363 -19.99 -4.11 -15.30
C PRO A 363 -20.01 -4.31 -13.79
N THR A 364 -21.08 -3.90 -13.14
CA THR A 364 -21.30 -4.21 -11.73
C THR A 364 -21.55 -5.71 -11.63
N ASN A 365 -20.55 -6.47 -11.27
CA ASN A 365 -20.66 -7.89 -10.93
C ASN A 365 -21.37 -8.08 -9.57
N GLU A 366 -22.48 -7.39 -9.35
CA GLU A 366 -23.32 -7.57 -8.16
C GLU A 366 -24.18 -8.83 -8.20
N GLY A 367 -24.03 -9.66 -9.24
CA GLY A 367 -24.91 -10.81 -9.51
C GLY A 367 -24.33 -12.20 -9.22
N ALA A 368 -23.15 -12.36 -8.65
CA ALA A 368 -22.52 -13.67 -8.46
C ALA A 368 -22.07 -13.95 -7.03
N LEU A 369 -22.89 -13.63 -6.05
CA LEU A 369 -22.75 -14.13 -4.66
C LEU A 369 -24.05 -14.85 -4.28
N VAL A 370 -24.31 -16.00 -4.89
CA VAL A 370 -25.23 -16.98 -4.29
C VAL A 370 -24.37 -17.86 -3.39
N CYS A 371 -24.67 -17.78 -2.11
CA CYS A 371 -24.17 -18.66 -1.06
C CYS A 371 -24.31 -20.14 -1.47
N VAL A 372 -23.23 -20.90 -1.34
CA VAL A 372 -23.28 -22.32 -0.98
C VAL A 372 -22.34 -22.54 0.20
#